data_66a55f3926881ed594d17a074ed2e42a
#
_entry.id   66a55f3926881ed594d17a074ed2e42a
#
_cell.length_a   1.000
_cell.length_b   1.000
_cell.length_c   1.000
_cell.angle_alpha   90.00
_cell.angle_beta   90.00
_cell.angle_gamma   90.00
#
_symmetry.space_group_name_H-M   'P 1'
#
loop_
_entity.id
_entity.type
_entity.pdbx_description
1 polymer ?
#
loop_
_entity_poly.entity_id
_entity_poly.type
_entity_poly.pdbx_seq_one_letter_code
_entity_poly.pdbx_strand_id
1 'polypeptide(L)'
;MSHCSIQARLTAVLSSLALGIWGAGCSSTHFRKSADKEVARTIAEKTPLVPNMDEHFTIDHPTAFALEKFSLRKDEQEFFGSNKGIEVGAHIITLEESLEIAVLHSRSYQNRKETVFLTALSLTQSRHTFTPIFSSGSSAIGATAPVDVTREISRLVDGTVVKQTEVASAQQQQLQLHADTGVRILLRSGGQIASDFSVDFSSILTGGLPSVSNSRLGARLTQPLLRGAGFKVAREQLTQAERDLLYELRNFARFRKDFSVQIATTYYQVLQNRDRVKNAWIGLQNFRLNVEREESFAKEGQRTQAALGQLQQAQLTTETQWNNAYRNYKQSLDQFKILLGIPVDTNLVLADEELEKLAILHPEISVNQAMSIALETRLDLYNTKDQFEDAGRKVGVSKNALLPDLNLVVGATAYNSAGNSPLQLDYQRMRWTAGFDTRLPLNRKAERNGYRTSIINYDRAGRNLQLAVDQIKLEIQDGWRTLAQAKQNYEVAEIGVKLSQRRVEEQELLMQLGRGTARDLVDARTDLISSHNQRTTALVEHTVARLQFWRDLGMLFIKPNGQWNELKHANKP
;
A
#
# COMPACT_ATOMS: atom_id res chain seq x y z
N MET A 1 -38.59 41.95 38.93
CA MET A 1 -37.84 40.71 39.24
C MET A 1 -37.64 39.74 38.06
N SER A 2 -38.22 40.00 36.88
CA SER A 2 -38.14 39.08 35.71
C SER A 2 -36.87 39.22 34.86
N HIS A 3 -36.17 40.35 34.85
CA HIS A 3 -34.99 40.57 34.02
C HIS A 3 -33.73 39.83 34.52
N CYS A 4 -33.58 39.56 35.80
CA CYS A 4 -32.41 38.90 36.38
C CYS A 4 -32.37 37.39 36.07
N SER A 5 -33.55 36.73 35.89
CA SER A 5 -33.64 35.30 35.59
C SER A 5 -33.35 34.99 34.14
N ILE A 6 -33.62 35.90 33.19
CA ILE A 6 -33.34 35.72 31.75
C ILE A 6 -31.84 35.88 31.50
N GLN A 7 -31.17 36.85 32.13
CA GLN A 7 -29.71 37.02 32.02
C GLN A 7 -28.95 35.81 32.56
N ALA A 8 -29.34 35.25 33.71
CA ALA A 8 -28.70 34.07 34.31
C ALA A 8 -28.87 32.80 33.41
N ARG A 9 -30.00 32.69 32.72
CA ARG A 9 -30.27 31.56 31.78
C ARG A 9 -29.54 31.71 30.45
N LEU A 10 -29.43 32.92 29.90
CA LEU A 10 -28.64 33.23 28.72
C LEU A 10 -27.13 33.01 28.99
N THR A 11 -26.64 33.39 30.13
CA THR A 11 -25.24 33.14 30.52
C THR A 11 -24.94 31.66 30.70
N ALA A 12 -25.87 30.85 31.22
CA ALA A 12 -25.69 29.39 31.33
C ALA A 12 -25.67 28.70 29.97
N VAL A 13 -26.48 29.14 29.00
CA VAL A 13 -26.49 28.60 27.64
C VAL A 13 -25.25 29.06 26.85
N LEU A 14 -24.85 30.32 27.00
CA LEU A 14 -23.62 30.83 26.40
C LEU A 14 -22.37 30.18 26.99
N SER A 15 -22.37 29.87 28.28
CA SER A 15 -21.24 29.15 28.92
C SER A 15 -21.19 27.67 28.49
N SER A 16 -22.33 27.01 28.28
CA SER A 16 -22.34 25.63 27.72
C SER A 16 -21.93 25.59 26.26
N LEU A 17 -22.30 26.60 25.46
CA LEU A 17 -21.81 26.76 24.08
C LEU A 17 -20.30 27.06 24.07
N ALA A 18 -19.80 27.89 24.95
CA ALA A 18 -18.37 28.19 25.08
C ALA A 18 -17.56 26.97 25.54
N LEU A 19 -18.07 26.14 26.46
CA LEU A 19 -17.45 24.87 26.84
C LEU A 19 -17.40 23.87 25.68
N GLY A 20 -18.43 23.80 24.83
CA GLY A 20 -18.46 22.98 23.62
C GLY A 20 -17.42 23.41 22.58
N ILE A 21 -17.19 24.72 22.43
CA ILE A 21 -16.19 25.28 21.49
C ILE A 21 -14.76 25.08 22.05
N TRP A 22 -14.56 25.13 23.35
CA TRP A 22 -13.24 24.88 23.99
C TRP A 22 -12.85 23.40 23.93
N GLY A 23 -13.80 22.46 23.94
CA GLY A 23 -13.54 21.02 23.75
C GLY A 23 -13.09 20.65 22.35
N ALA A 24 -13.36 21.48 21.33
CA ALA A 24 -12.94 21.26 19.93
C ALA A 24 -11.48 21.67 19.63
N GLY A 25 -10.75 22.17 20.62
CA GLY A 25 -9.40 22.73 20.48
C GLY A 25 -8.25 21.71 20.43
N CYS A 26 -8.48 20.41 20.14
CA CYS A 26 -7.40 19.47 19.94
C CYS A 26 -6.66 19.79 18.62
N SER A 27 -5.35 20.07 18.73
CA SER A 27 -4.47 20.32 17.58
C SER A 27 -4.51 19.13 16.61
N SER A 28 -4.49 19.39 15.29
CA SER A 28 -4.39 18.35 14.24
C SER A 28 -3.23 17.38 14.47
N THR A 29 -2.14 17.87 15.10
CA THR A 29 -0.98 17.05 15.49
C THR A 29 -1.31 16.04 16.59
N HIS A 30 -2.22 16.36 17.51
CA HIS A 30 -2.69 15.42 18.53
C HIS A 30 -3.48 14.27 17.90
N PHE A 31 -4.41 14.59 17.01
CA PHE A 31 -5.21 13.56 16.32
C PHE A 31 -4.34 12.65 15.48
N ARG A 32 -3.35 13.21 14.75
CA ARG A 32 -2.40 12.40 13.97
C ARG A 32 -1.64 11.43 14.87
N LYS A 33 -0.99 11.92 15.95
CA LYS A 33 -0.22 11.06 16.86
C LYS A 33 -1.08 10.00 17.55
N SER A 34 -2.34 10.30 17.84
CA SER A 34 -3.28 9.33 18.42
C SER A 34 -3.61 8.23 17.44
N ALA A 35 -3.90 8.56 16.17
CA ALA A 35 -4.15 7.61 15.10
C ALA A 35 -2.92 6.74 14.83
N ASP A 36 -1.73 7.35 14.72
CA ASP A 36 -0.46 6.64 14.48
C ASP A 36 -0.18 5.61 15.59
N LYS A 37 -0.41 5.97 16.86
CA LYS A 37 -0.23 5.06 18.00
C LYS A 37 -1.21 3.88 17.98
N GLU A 38 -2.47 4.12 17.63
CA GLU A 38 -3.50 3.08 17.55
C GLU A 38 -3.21 2.11 16.41
N VAL A 39 -2.84 2.63 15.25
CA VAL A 39 -2.47 1.84 14.08
C VAL A 39 -1.23 1.01 14.35
N ALA A 40 -0.16 1.60 14.90
CA ALA A 40 1.06 0.87 15.24
C ALA A 40 0.78 -0.32 16.18
N ARG A 41 -0.08 -0.12 17.19
CA ARG A 41 -0.52 -1.20 18.08
C ARG A 41 -1.29 -2.30 17.33
N THR A 42 -2.18 -1.91 16.41
CA THR A 42 -3.00 -2.85 15.64
C THR A 42 -2.15 -3.69 14.68
N ILE A 43 -1.15 -3.08 14.04
CA ILE A 43 -0.18 -3.79 13.18
C ILE A 43 0.67 -4.73 14.03
N ALA A 44 1.23 -4.27 15.16
CA ALA A 44 2.04 -5.09 16.05
C ALA A 44 1.28 -6.33 16.58
N GLU A 45 -0.02 -6.21 16.84
CA GLU A 45 -0.89 -7.34 17.25
C GLU A 45 -0.96 -8.43 16.16
N LYS A 46 -0.95 -8.06 14.88
CA LYS A 46 -1.11 -8.98 13.74
C LYS A 46 0.22 -9.46 13.13
N THR A 47 1.31 -8.73 13.34
CA THR A 47 2.63 -9.04 12.80
C THR A 47 3.10 -10.48 13.09
N PRO A 48 2.94 -11.06 14.31
CA PRO A 48 3.37 -12.43 14.58
C PRO A 48 2.64 -13.51 13.77
N LEU A 49 1.48 -13.19 13.18
CA LEU A 49 0.70 -14.10 12.36
C LEU A 49 1.23 -14.22 10.92
N VAL A 50 2.21 -13.39 10.54
CA VAL A 50 2.75 -13.34 9.18
C VAL A 50 4.24 -13.64 9.19
N PRO A 51 4.67 -14.77 8.62
CA PRO A 51 6.08 -15.13 8.54
C PRO A 51 6.90 -14.06 7.83
N ASN A 52 8.06 -13.72 8.41
CA ASN A 52 9.00 -12.74 7.88
C ASN A 52 8.42 -11.32 7.72
N MET A 53 7.42 -10.95 8.50
CA MET A 53 6.98 -9.56 8.62
C MET A 53 7.99 -8.77 9.46
N ASP A 54 8.07 -7.45 9.22
CA ASP A 54 8.93 -6.56 9.99
C ASP A 54 8.32 -6.30 11.38
N GLU A 55 9.05 -6.66 12.44
CA GLU A 55 8.61 -6.47 13.83
C GLU A 55 8.57 -5.00 14.25
N HIS A 56 9.39 -4.16 13.61
CA HIS A 56 9.50 -2.71 13.88
C HIS A 56 8.90 -1.87 12.76
N PHE A 57 7.74 -2.31 12.25
CA PHE A 57 7.06 -1.62 11.15
C PHE A 57 6.72 -0.17 11.51
N THR A 58 7.21 0.79 10.73
CA THR A 58 6.89 2.22 10.81
C THR A 58 6.79 2.83 9.42
N ILE A 59 5.94 3.85 9.27
CA ILE A 59 5.85 4.66 8.05
C ILE A 59 6.76 5.89 8.10
N ASP A 60 7.43 6.15 9.22
CA ASP A 60 8.32 7.30 9.35
C ASP A 60 9.49 7.21 8.35
N HIS A 61 9.77 8.33 7.70
CA HIS A 61 10.89 8.47 6.80
C HIS A 61 12.10 9.05 7.52
N PRO A 62 13.28 8.49 7.33
CA PRO A 62 14.50 9.20 7.67
C PRO A 62 14.64 10.45 6.78
N THR A 63 14.89 11.58 7.40
CA THR A 63 14.82 12.92 6.75
C THR A 63 16.00 13.26 5.87
N ALA A 64 17.09 12.51 5.88
CA ALA A 64 18.26 12.80 5.08
C ALA A 64 18.96 11.53 4.60
N PHE A 65 19.26 11.48 3.30
CA PHE A 65 20.14 10.51 2.70
C PHE A 65 21.59 10.99 2.91
N ALA A 66 22.34 10.32 3.79
CA ALA A 66 23.72 10.65 4.08
C ALA A 66 24.66 9.77 3.23
N LEU A 67 25.21 10.34 2.15
CA LEU A 67 26.22 9.71 1.30
C LEU A 67 27.62 9.64 1.92
N GLU A 68 27.86 10.42 2.97
CA GLU A 68 29.18 10.60 3.61
C GLU A 68 29.77 9.31 4.18
N LYS A 69 28.97 8.26 4.34
CA LYS A 69 29.38 6.95 4.89
C LYS A 69 30.04 6.06 3.84
N PHE A 70 29.88 6.33 2.55
CA PHE A 70 30.31 5.43 1.48
C PHE A 70 31.70 5.82 0.98
N SER A 71 32.50 4.82 0.60
CA SER A 71 33.83 5.03 0.04
C SER A 71 33.75 5.77 -1.30
N LEU A 72 34.73 6.64 -1.56
CA LEU A 72 34.80 7.38 -2.81
C LEU A 72 35.72 6.66 -3.79
N ARG A 73 35.35 6.63 -5.07
CA ARG A 73 36.22 6.17 -6.14
C ARG A 73 37.33 7.19 -6.37
N LYS A 74 38.59 6.75 -6.26
CA LYS A 74 39.75 7.61 -6.44
C LYS A 74 40.38 7.48 -7.82
N ASP A 75 40.22 6.30 -8.45
CA ASP A 75 40.92 5.93 -9.68
C ASP A 75 40.11 6.30 -10.92
N GLU A 76 40.81 6.83 -11.92
CA GLU A 76 40.26 7.01 -13.25
C GLU A 76 40.02 5.66 -13.93
N GLN A 77 39.01 5.61 -14.77
CA GLN A 77 38.66 4.41 -15.51
C GLN A 77 38.93 4.59 -17.00
N GLU A 78 40.01 4.01 -17.50
CA GLU A 78 40.45 4.19 -18.89
C GLU A 78 39.41 3.80 -19.94
N PHE A 79 38.56 2.83 -19.62
CA PHE A 79 37.52 2.34 -20.54
C PHE A 79 36.36 3.35 -20.79
N PHE A 80 36.37 4.50 -20.14
CA PHE A 80 35.53 5.64 -20.51
C PHE A 80 36.18 6.61 -21.50
N GLY A 81 37.39 6.33 -21.99
CA GLY A 81 38.06 7.12 -23.00
C GLY A 81 38.30 8.57 -22.54
N SER A 82 37.80 9.55 -23.28
CA SER A 82 37.92 10.98 -22.93
C SER A 82 37.25 11.34 -21.61
N ASN A 83 36.33 10.54 -21.14
CA ASN A 83 35.58 10.75 -19.91
C ASN A 83 36.10 9.89 -18.73
N LYS A 84 37.39 9.49 -18.76
CA LYS A 84 37.98 8.56 -17.77
C LYS A 84 37.83 9.00 -16.32
N GLY A 85 37.75 10.29 -16.03
CA GLY A 85 37.56 10.85 -14.69
C GLY A 85 36.11 11.01 -14.24
N ILE A 86 35.10 10.59 -15.03
CA ILE A 86 33.69 10.86 -14.75
C ILE A 86 33.17 10.16 -13.47
N GLU A 87 33.83 9.09 -13.04
CA GLU A 87 33.49 8.37 -11.81
C GLU A 87 34.40 8.75 -10.62
N VAL A 88 35.39 9.61 -10.82
CA VAL A 88 36.24 10.11 -9.73
C VAL A 88 35.41 10.93 -8.76
N GLY A 89 35.50 10.62 -7.45
CA GLY A 89 34.69 11.23 -6.42
C GLY A 89 33.24 10.69 -6.34
N ALA A 90 32.89 9.67 -7.13
CA ALA A 90 31.61 8.98 -6.98
C ALA A 90 31.60 8.07 -5.76
N HIS A 91 30.47 8.00 -5.06
CA HIS A 91 30.27 7.08 -3.96
C HIS A 91 30.10 5.65 -4.48
N ILE A 92 30.92 4.73 -3.96
CA ILE A 92 30.85 3.31 -4.31
C ILE A 92 29.84 2.66 -3.36
N ILE A 93 28.84 1.98 -3.92
CA ILE A 93 27.87 1.21 -3.14
C ILE A 93 27.90 -0.27 -3.50
N THR A 94 27.82 -1.11 -2.48
CA THR A 94 27.66 -2.56 -2.58
C THR A 94 26.19 -2.92 -2.77
N LEU A 95 25.91 -4.18 -3.09
CA LEU A 95 24.53 -4.69 -3.15
C LEU A 95 23.81 -4.56 -1.81
N GLU A 96 24.50 -4.86 -0.71
CA GLU A 96 23.94 -4.78 0.64
C GLU A 96 23.53 -3.36 1.00
N GLU A 97 24.41 -2.40 0.75
CA GLU A 97 24.13 -0.97 0.94
C GLU A 97 23.00 -0.46 0.03
N SER A 98 22.97 -0.95 -1.21
CA SER A 98 21.87 -0.63 -2.15
C SER A 98 20.51 -1.10 -1.64
N LEU A 99 20.43 -2.28 -1.02
CA LEU A 99 19.21 -2.80 -0.40
C LEU A 99 18.78 -1.96 0.80
N GLU A 100 19.72 -1.59 1.66
CA GLU A 100 19.44 -0.72 2.82
C GLU A 100 18.91 0.65 2.37
N ILE A 101 19.58 1.29 1.42
CA ILE A 101 19.15 2.56 0.83
C ILE A 101 17.74 2.42 0.24
N ALA A 102 17.49 1.37 -0.54
CA ALA A 102 16.20 1.15 -1.18
C ALA A 102 15.05 0.97 -0.19
N VAL A 103 15.26 0.24 0.91
CA VAL A 103 14.25 0.07 1.97
C VAL A 103 13.93 1.39 2.66
N LEU A 104 14.93 2.27 2.83
CA LEU A 104 14.79 3.55 3.53
C LEU A 104 14.22 4.66 2.63
N HIS A 105 14.60 4.71 1.35
CA HIS A 105 14.37 5.88 0.49
C HIS A 105 13.51 5.60 -0.74
N SER A 106 13.28 4.33 -1.13
CA SER A 106 12.48 4.03 -2.32
C SER A 106 11.02 4.45 -2.13
N ARG A 107 10.53 5.25 -3.07
CA ARG A 107 9.13 5.72 -3.10
C ARG A 107 8.14 4.56 -3.22
N SER A 108 8.46 3.53 -4.01
CA SER A 108 7.61 2.36 -4.18
C SER A 108 7.49 1.53 -2.90
N TYR A 109 8.61 1.39 -2.16
CA TYR A 109 8.62 0.71 -0.87
C TYR A 109 7.80 1.46 0.17
N GLN A 110 7.95 2.78 0.22
CA GLN A 110 7.19 3.64 1.13
C GLN A 110 5.68 3.62 0.82
N ASN A 111 5.29 3.77 -0.45
CA ASN A 111 3.88 3.67 -0.85
C ASN A 111 3.25 2.35 -0.40
N ARG A 112 4.03 1.26 -0.42
CA ARG A 112 3.56 -0.05 0.02
C ARG A 112 3.39 -0.13 1.54
N LYS A 113 4.31 0.47 2.32
CA LYS A 113 4.15 0.65 3.77
C LYS A 113 2.89 1.46 4.11
N GLU A 114 2.68 2.55 3.41
CA GLU A 114 1.51 3.41 3.60
C GLU A 114 0.20 2.67 3.29
N THR A 115 0.16 1.78 2.29
CA THR A 115 -1.00 0.94 2.00
C THR A 115 -1.38 0.04 3.19
N VAL A 116 -0.39 -0.59 3.83
CA VAL A 116 -0.61 -1.37 5.07
C VAL A 116 -1.19 -0.48 6.17
N PHE A 117 -0.61 0.71 6.34
CA PHE A 117 -1.05 1.66 7.35
C PHE A 117 -2.50 2.12 7.13
N LEU A 118 -2.88 2.45 5.89
CA LEU A 118 -4.24 2.84 5.52
C LEU A 118 -5.25 1.71 5.77
N THR A 119 -4.86 0.47 5.49
CA THR A 119 -5.70 -0.70 5.78
C THR A 119 -5.89 -0.90 7.28
N ALA A 120 -4.85 -0.67 8.07
CA ALA A 120 -4.94 -0.71 9.53
C ALA A 120 -5.82 0.43 10.09
N LEU A 121 -5.77 1.64 9.52
CA LEU A 121 -6.72 2.71 9.85
C LEU A 121 -8.17 2.32 9.62
N SER A 122 -8.46 1.63 8.50
CA SER A 122 -9.81 1.10 8.22
C SER A 122 -10.27 0.08 9.26
N LEU A 123 -9.35 -0.75 9.77
CA LEU A 123 -9.66 -1.68 10.84
C LEU A 123 -9.94 -0.95 12.16
N THR A 124 -9.16 0.08 12.53
CA THR A 124 -9.43 0.86 13.75
C THR A 124 -10.81 1.51 13.68
N GLN A 125 -11.21 2.05 12.52
CA GLN A 125 -12.55 2.57 12.29
C GLN A 125 -13.64 1.49 12.45
N SER A 126 -13.40 0.28 11.92
CA SER A 126 -14.34 -0.85 12.05
C SER A 126 -14.46 -1.32 13.50
N ARG A 127 -13.37 -1.30 14.27
CA ARG A 127 -13.38 -1.61 15.73
C ARG A 127 -14.13 -0.52 16.51
N HIS A 128 -14.00 0.75 16.12
CA HIS A 128 -14.66 1.86 16.77
C HIS A 128 -16.19 1.77 16.72
N THR A 129 -16.78 1.18 15.69
CA THR A 129 -18.25 0.98 15.60
C THR A 129 -18.82 0.14 16.75
N PHE A 130 -18.02 -0.69 17.40
CA PHE A 130 -18.40 -1.54 18.54
C PHE A 130 -18.01 -0.95 19.90
N THR A 131 -17.52 0.30 19.93
CA THR A 131 -17.25 1.07 21.14
C THR A 131 -18.35 2.09 21.39
N PRO A 132 -18.49 2.63 22.63
CA PRO A 132 -19.40 3.73 22.87
C PRO A 132 -19.05 4.96 22.03
N ILE A 133 -19.99 5.42 21.20
CA ILE A 133 -19.85 6.61 20.37
C ILE A 133 -20.68 7.72 21.02
N PHE A 134 -20.01 8.76 21.48
CA PHE A 134 -20.65 9.94 22.06
C PHE A 134 -20.91 10.98 20.99
N SER A 135 -22.08 11.61 21.06
CA SER A 135 -22.48 12.72 20.19
C SER A 135 -23.06 13.85 21.03
N SER A 136 -22.84 15.09 20.59
CA SER A 136 -23.47 16.26 21.17
C SER A 136 -23.81 17.23 20.04
N GLY A 137 -24.99 17.82 20.11
CA GLY A 137 -25.47 18.80 19.16
C GLY A 137 -26.14 19.97 19.89
N SER A 138 -26.12 21.16 19.28
CA SER A 138 -26.89 22.28 19.73
C SER A 138 -27.34 23.13 18.56
N SER A 139 -28.54 23.68 18.63
CA SER A 139 -29.06 24.64 17.67
C SER A 139 -29.82 25.79 18.34
N ALA A 140 -29.72 26.96 17.76
CA ALA A 140 -30.48 28.15 18.16
C ALA A 140 -31.19 28.70 16.92
N ILE A 141 -32.50 28.70 16.95
CA ILE A 141 -33.33 29.11 15.81
C ILE A 141 -34.24 30.23 16.23
N GLY A 142 -34.10 31.40 15.62
CA GLY A 142 -35.08 32.49 15.70
C GLY A 142 -36.07 32.37 14.55
N ALA A 143 -37.34 32.28 14.84
CA ALA A 143 -38.42 32.24 13.84
C ALA A 143 -39.40 33.40 14.04
N THR A 144 -39.88 33.94 12.96
CA THR A 144 -40.99 34.89 12.92
C THR A 144 -42.12 34.31 12.12
N ALA A 145 -43.27 34.11 12.75
CA ALA A 145 -44.45 33.55 12.08
C ALA A 145 -45.66 34.43 12.31
N PRO A 146 -46.52 34.59 11.28
CA PRO A 146 -47.82 35.24 11.49
C PRO A 146 -48.72 34.34 12.35
N VAL A 147 -49.33 34.90 13.36
CA VAL A 147 -50.28 34.24 14.27
C VAL A 147 -51.57 35.05 14.28
N ASP A 148 -52.69 34.37 14.17
CA ASP A 148 -54.00 35.00 14.31
C ASP A 148 -54.27 35.25 15.82
N VAL A 149 -54.34 36.53 16.20
CA VAL A 149 -54.65 36.95 17.57
C VAL A 149 -56.11 37.44 17.58
N THR A 150 -56.89 36.78 18.41
CA THR A 150 -58.26 37.24 18.66
C THR A 150 -58.26 38.42 19.63
N ARG A 151 -58.73 39.55 19.17
CA ARG A 151 -58.87 40.76 19.98
C ARG A 151 -60.33 41.06 20.19
N GLU A 152 -60.76 41.16 21.45
CA GLU A 152 -62.09 41.69 21.78
C GLU A 152 -62.07 43.22 21.61
N ILE A 153 -62.83 43.71 20.67
CA ILE A 153 -63.07 45.13 20.49
C ILE A 153 -64.47 45.44 20.99
N SER A 154 -64.56 46.41 21.88
CA SER A 154 -65.85 46.94 22.33
C SER A 154 -66.24 48.07 21.38
N ARG A 155 -67.31 47.93 20.61
CA ARG A 155 -67.83 48.93 19.71
C ARG A 155 -69.18 49.42 20.20
N LEU A 156 -69.34 50.72 20.29
CA LEU A 156 -70.64 51.30 20.57
C LEU A 156 -71.48 51.26 19.31
N VAL A 157 -72.54 50.50 19.34
CA VAL A 157 -73.58 50.48 18.26
C VAL A 157 -74.91 50.85 18.97
N ASP A 158 -75.52 51.90 18.54
CA ASP A 158 -76.79 52.43 19.10
C ASP A 158 -76.85 52.61 20.61
N GLY A 159 -75.78 53.13 21.17
CA GLY A 159 -75.68 53.36 22.66
C GLY A 159 -75.41 52.14 23.51
N THR A 160 -75.32 50.96 22.91
CA THR A 160 -74.98 49.70 23.60
C THR A 160 -73.54 49.25 23.29
N VAL A 161 -72.78 48.85 24.26
CA VAL A 161 -71.43 48.31 24.06
C VAL A 161 -71.55 46.87 23.61
N VAL A 162 -71.29 46.65 22.31
CA VAL A 162 -71.24 45.29 21.71
C VAL A 162 -69.77 44.84 21.71
N LYS A 163 -69.48 43.72 22.34
CA LYS A 163 -68.19 43.07 22.24
C LYS A 163 -68.13 42.25 20.94
N GLN A 164 -67.24 42.60 20.08
CA GLN A 164 -67.01 41.89 18.81
C GLN A 164 -65.59 41.33 18.84
N THR A 165 -65.45 40.07 18.46
CA THR A 165 -64.17 39.42 18.32
C THR A 165 -63.61 39.65 16.93
N GLU A 166 -62.50 40.34 16.81
CA GLU A 166 -61.76 40.54 15.57
C GLU A 166 -60.51 39.68 15.57
N VAL A 167 -60.29 38.96 14.45
CA VAL A 167 -59.08 38.19 14.23
C VAL A 167 -58.09 39.10 13.51
N ALA A 168 -57.03 39.50 14.19
CA ALA A 168 -55.92 40.27 13.63
C ALA A 168 -54.67 39.42 13.51
N SER A 169 -54.04 39.50 12.35
CA SER A 169 -52.74 38.82 12.17
C SER A 169 -51.63 39.63 12.84
N ALA A 170 -50.91 38.99 13.77
CA ALA A 170 -49.78 39.59 14.45
C ALA A 170 -48.54 38.73 14.14
N GLN A 171 -47.37 39.36 14.07
CA GLN A 171 -46.12 38.62 13.90
C GLN A 171 -45.63 38.18 15.32
N GLN A 172 -45.49 36.86 15.47
CA GLN A 172 -44.94 36.27 16.68
C GLN A 172 -43.47 35.95 16.44
N GLN A 173 -42.58 36.47 17.26
CA GLN A 173 -41.17 36.13 17.25
C GLN A 173 -40.92 35.03 18.32
N GLN A 174 -40.30 33.95 17.92
CA GLN A 174 -40.02 32.82 18.76
C GLN A 174 -38.51 32.49 18.72
N LEU A 175 -37.89 32.27 19.88
CA LEU A 175 -36.55 31.72 19.99
C LEU A 175 -36.66 30.28 20.46
N GLN A 176 -36.09 29.36 19.67
CA GLN A 176 -35.98 27.95 20.01
C GLN A 176 -34.51 27.59 20.20
N LEU A 177 -34.17 27.07 21.37
CA LEU A 177 -32.85 26.53 21.67
C LEU A 177 -33.02 25.03 21.88
N HIS A 178 -32.22 24.22 21.14
CA HIS A 178 -32.17 22.78 21.29
C HIS A 178 -30.73 22.38 21.63
N ALA A 179 -30.57 21.49 22.58
CA ALA A 179 -29.29 20.87 22.89
C ALA A 179 -29.52 19.37 23.13
N ASP A 180 -28.72 18.54 22.52
CA ASP A 180 -28.77 17.11 22.72
C ASP A 180 -27.35 16.55 22.97
N THR A 181 -27.28 15.50 23.77
CA THR A 181 -26.09 14.67 23.94
C THR A 181 -26.53 13.23 24.07
N GLY A 182 -25.74 12.34 23.47
CA GLY A 182 -26.09 10.93 23.48
C GLY A 182 -24.89 10.00 23.38
N VAL A 183 -25.14 8.74 23.67
CA VAL A 183 -24.20 7.65 23.49
C VAL A 183 -24.88 6.52 22.75
N ARG A 184 -24.18 5.96 21.78
CA ARG A 184 -24.63 4.78 21.02
C ARG A 184 -23.58 3.69 21.07
N ILE A 185 -24.01 2.45 21.31
CA ILE A 185 -23.14 1.27 21.36
C ILE A 185 -23.77 0.19 20.47
N LEU A 186 -22.99 -0.33 19.50
CA LEU A 186 -23.37 -1.51 18.74
C LEU A 186 -22.83 -2.76 19.45
N LEU A 187 -23.73 -3.66 19.81
CA LEU A 187 -23.38 -4.91 20.48
C LEU A 187 -22.92 -5.95 19.44
N ARG A 188 -22.02 -6.83 19.84
CA ARG A 188 -21.51 -7.91 18.99
C ARG A 188 -22.59 -8.91 18.55
N SER A 189 -23.76 -8.94 19.23
CA SER A 189 -24.95 -9.72 18.86
C SER A 189 -25.80 -9.09 17.75
N GLY A 190 -25.46 -7.86 17.34
CA GLY A 190 -26.24 -7.01 16.43
C GLY A 190 -27.22 -6.08 17.14
N GLY A 191 -27.36 -6.18 18.45
CA GLY A 191 -28.15 -5.26 19.26
C GLY A 191 -27.53 -3.86 19.30
N GLN A 192 -28.37 -2.84 19.50
CA GLN A 192 -27.95 -1.45 19.64
C GLN A 192 -28.51 -0.87 20.93
N ILE A 193 -27.64 -0.30 21.76
CA ILE A 193 -28.01 0.50 22.90
C ILE A 193 -27.81 1.96 22.52
N ALA A 194 -28.82 2.79 22.70
CA ALA A 194 -28.72 4.24 22.55
C ALA A 194 -29.28 4.91 23.79
N SER A 195 -28.60 5.92 24.30
CA SER A 195 -29.12 6.80 25.36
C SER A 195 -28.92 8.24 24.90
N ASP A 196 -29.98 9.03 25.02
CA ASP A 196 -30.00 10.42 24.62
C ASP A 196 -30.56 11.30 25.74
N PHE A 197 -29.95 12.45 25.95
CA PHE A 197 -30.45 13.52 26.77
C PHE A 197 -30.64 14.76 25.89
N SER A 198 -31.86 15.30 25.85
CA SER A 198 -32.16 16.50 25.07
C SER A 198 -32.85 17.55 25.95
N VAL A 199 -32.56 18.80 25.64
CA VAL A 199 -33.21 19.97 26.25
C VAL A 199 -33.70 20.86 25.12
N ASP A 200 -35.01 21.12 25.12
CA ASP A 200 -35.68 22.05 24.24
C ASP A 200 -36.15 23.27 25.04
N PHE A 201 -35.67 24.46 24.71
CA PHE A 201 -36.14 25.70 25.26
C PHE A 201 -36.83 26.52 24.19
N SER A 202 -38.06 26.93 24.45
CA SER A 202 -38.83 27.76 23.53
C SER A 202 -39.29 29.01 24.27
N SER A 203 -38.99 30.18 23.73
CA SER A 203 -39.41 31.47 24.26
C SER A 203 -40.08 32.30 23.16
N ILE A 204 -41.31 32.75 23.45
CA ILE A 204 -42.01 33.67 22.60
C ILE A 204 -41.62 35.09 23.05
N LEU A 205 -40.96 35.84 22.15
CA LEU A 205 -40.41 37.16 22.43
C LEU A 205 -41.46 38.27 22.34
N THR A 206 -42.57 38.00 21.64
CA THR A 206 -43.72 38.93 21.45
C THR A 206 -44.93 38.44 22.23
N GLY A 207 -45.58 39.32 22.99
CA GLY A 207 -46.86 38.99 23.64
C GLY A 207 -46.78 38.48 25.08
N GLY A 208 -45.59 38.46 25.72
CA GLY A 208 -45.45 38.19 27.17
C GLY A 208 -45.81 36.78 27.63
N LEU A 209 -45.79 35.80 26.70
CA LEU A 209 -46.05 34.39 27.02
C LEU A 209 -44.86 33.76 27.78
N PRO A 210 -45.12 32.85 28.73
CA PRO A 210 -44.05 32.23 29.49
C PRO A 210 -43.19 31.33 28.59
N SER A 211 -41.88 31.36 28.81
CA SER A 211 -40.95 30.42 28.18
C SER A 211 -41.19 29.00 28.68
N VAL A 212 -41.11 28.04 27.78
CA VAL A 212 -41.29 26.61 28.06
C VAL A 212 -39.94 25.91 27.91
N SER A 213 -39.60 25.09 28.88
CA SER A 213 -38.40 24.23 28.83
C SER A 213 -38.82 22.77 28.97
N ASN A 214 -38.52 21.98 27.96
CA ASN A 214 -38.74 20.54 27.98
C ASN A 214 -37.40 19.84 27.96
N SER A 215 -37.20 18.86 28.83
CA SER A 215 -36.04 17.98 28.78
C SER A 215 -36.46 16.53 28.80
N ARG A 216 -35.68 15.72 28.14
CA ARG A 216 -35.92 14.30 27.98
C ARG A 216 -34.63 13.52 28.13
N LEU A 217 -34.64 12.49 28.98
CA LEU A 217 -33.61 11.47 29.05
C LEU A 217 -34.22 10.16 28.55
N GLY A 218 -33.69 9.66 27.43
CA GLY A 218 -34.09 8.41 26.81
C GLY A 218 -32.99 7.35 26.88
N ALA A 219 -33.39 6.09 27.08
CA ALA A 219 -32.53 4.94 26.85
C ALA A 219 -33.31 3.89 26.05
N ARG A 220 -32.68 3.34 25.03
CA ARG A 220 -33.31 2.36 24.11
C ARG A 220 -32.36 1.22 23.79
N LEU A 221 -32.83 0.01 23.94
CA LEU A 221 -32.22 -1.21 23.43
C LEU A 221 -33.02 -1.70 22.23
N THR A 222 -32.38 -1.92 21.09
CA THR A 222 -32.95 -2.56 19.91
C THR A 222 -32.14 -3.81 19.61
N GLN A 223 -32.72 -5.01 19.73
CA GLN A 223 -32.05 -6.29 19.49
C GLN A 223 -32.73 -7.02 18.31
N PRO A 224 -32.02 -7.18 17.17
CA PRO A 224 -32.52 -8.01 16.08
C PRO A 224 -32.58 -9.49 16.54
N LEU A 225 -33.68 -10.18 16.18
CA LEU A 225 -33.91 -11.57 16.53
C LEU A 225 -33.80 -12.51 15.32
N LEU A 226 -34.00 -11.99 14.09
CA LEU A 226 -33.91 -12.75 12.84
C LEU A 226 -32.87 -12.14 11.89
N ARG A 227 -33.28 -11.23 11.02
CA ARG A 227 -32.36 -10.56 10.09
C ARG A 227 -31.38 -9.69 10.87
N GLY A 228 -30.08 -9.83 10.60
CA GLY A 228 -29.03 -9.09 11.30
C GLY A 228 -28.68 -9.64 12.69
N ALA A 229 -29.39 -10.67 13.16
CA ALA A 229 -29.16 -11.29 14.47
C ALA A 229 -27.95 -12.24 14.44
N GLY A 230 -27.27 -12.29 15.57
CA GLY A 230 -26.21 -13.27 15.85
C GLY A 230 -24.79 -12.74 15.51
N PHE A 231 -23.83 -13.24 16.28
CA PHE A 231 -22.43 -12.80 16.26
C PHE A 231 -21.78 -12.92 14.88
N LYS A 232 -22.11 -13.96 14.09
CA LYS A 232 -21.50 -14.19 12.77
C LYS A 232 -21.94 -13.14 11.75
N VAL A 233 -23.19 -12.69 11.81
CA VAL A 233 -23.74 -11.70 10.88
C VAL A 233 -23.38 -10.29 11.32
N ALA A 234 -23.59 -9.97 12.58
CA ALA A 234 -23.37 -8.63 13.12
C ALA A 234 -21.88 -8.20 13.07
N ARG A 235 -20.96 -9.15 13.22
CA ARG A 235 -19.51 -8.89 13.22
C ARG A 235 -18.84 -9.11 11.87
N GLU A 236 -19.60 -9.44 10.82
CA GLU A 236 -18.98 -9.77 9.53
C GLU A 236 -18.09 -8.65 8.99
N GLN A 237 -18.54 -7.40 9.09
CA GLN A 237 -17.75 -6.25 8.64
C GLN A 237 -16.44 -6.12 9.41
N LEU A 238 -16.47 -6.32 10.73
CA LEU A 238 -15.25 -6.30 11.55
C LEU A 238 -14.34 -7.48 11.22
N THR A 239 -14.91 -8.69 11.07
CA THR A 239 -14.14 -9.88 10.70
C THR A 239 -13.46 -9.71 9.35
N GLN A 240 -14.16 -9.13 8.37
CA GLN A 240 -13.57 -8.83 7.07
C GLN A 240 -12.44 -7.80 7.17
N ALA A 241 -12.63 -6.71 7.92
CA ALA A 241 -11.58 -5.70 8.11
C ALA A 241 -10.34 -6.28 8.81
N GLU A 242 -10.52 -7.20 9.77
CA GLU A 242 -9.39 -7.89 10.41
C GLU A 242 -8.67 -8.84 9.44
N ARG A 243 -9.38 -9.51 8.53
CA ARG A 243 -8.79 -10.33 7.47
C ARG A 243 -8.11 -9.48 6.40
N ASP A 244 -8.71 -8.37 6.00
CA ASP A 244 -8.14 -7.47 4.99
C ASP A 244 -6.77 -6.91 5.44
N LEU A 245 -6.62 -6.57 6.74
CA LEU A 245 -5.32 -6.20 7.28
C LEU A 245 -4.33 -7.37 7.23
N LEU A 246 -4.76 -8.59 7.57
CA LEU A 246 -3.90 -9.78 7.49
C LEU A 246 -3.45 -10.05 6.05
N TYR A 247 -4.34 -9.91 5.08
CA TYR A 247 -4.01 -10.03 3.65
C TYR A 247 -2.98 -9.00 3.23
N GLU A 248 -3.15 -7.76 3.67
CA GLU A 248 -2.22 -6.69 3.31
C GLU A 248 -0.84 -6.86 3.97
N LEU A 249 -0.77 -7.35 5.20
CA LEU A 249 0.50 -7.72 5.85
C LEU A 249 1.23 -8.85 5.09
N ARG A 250 0.50 -9.89 4.65
CA ARG A 250 1.07 -10.97 3.83
C ARG A 250 1.52 -10.46 2.45
N ASN A 251 0.74 -9.57 1.83
CA ASN A 251 1.11 -8.92 0.57
C ASN A 251 2.37 -8.07 0.74
N PHE A 252 2.50 -7.34 1.84
CA PHE A 252 3.70 -6.57 2.15
C PHE A 252 4.91 -7.47 2.39
N ALA A 253 4.77 -8.55 3.15
CA ALA A 253 5.86 -9.51 3.37
C ALA A 253 6.33 -10.15 2.04
N ARG A 254 5.41 -10.45 1.11
CA ARG A 254 5.76 -10.90 -0.25
C ARG A 254 6.43 -9.79 -1.05
N PHE A 255 5.86 -8.59 -1.04
CA PHE A 255 6.44 -7.43 -1.72
C PHE A 255 7.89 -7.18 -1.30
N ARG A 256 8.25 -7.32 -0.02
CA ARG A 256 9.64 -7.20 0.45
C ARG A 256 10.57 -8.17 -0.29
N LYS A 257 10.15 -9.42 -0.50
CA LYS A 257 10.92 -10.43 -1.25
C LYS A 257 11.06 -10.02 -2.73
N ASP A 258 9.96 -9.65 -3.37
CA ASP A 258 9.95 -9.20 -4.76
C ASP A 258 10.83 -7.96 -4.96
N PHE A 259 10.75 -7.01 -4.05
CA PHE A 259 11.52 -5.77 -4.08
C PHE A 259 13.03 -6.01 -3.92
N SER A 260 13.45 -6.85 -2.97
CA SER A 260 14.87 -7.19 -2.80
C SER A 260 15.43 -7.90 -4.04
N VAL A 261 14.67 -8.82 -4.64
CA VAL A 261 15.07 -9.49 -5.89
C VAL A 261 15.13 -8.48 -7.05
N GLN A 262 14.21 -7.52 -7.12
CA GLN A 262 14.22 -6.45 -8.12
C GLN A 262 15.46 -5.57 -7.99
N ILE A 263 15.81 -5.13 -6.78
CA ILE A 263 17.03 -4.34 -6.52
C ILE A 263 18.28 -5.12 -6.96
N ALA A 264 18.40 -6.39 -6.54
CA ALA A 264 19.53 -7.25 -6.92
C ALA A 264 19.62 -7.45 -8.44
N THR A 265 18.49 -7.71 -9.10
CA THR A 265 18.43 -7.87 -10.56
C THR A 265 18.91 -6.61 -11.26
N THR A 266 18.41 -5.43 -10.87
CA THR A 266 18.80 -4.16 -11.50
C THR A 266 20.25 -3.81 -11.19
N TYR A 267 20.74 -4.08 -9.97
CA TYR A 267 22.13 -3.92 -9.57
C TYR A 267 23.08 -4.69 -10.49
N TYR A 268 22.85 -6.00 -10.66
CA TYR A 268 23.67 -6.84 -11.53
C TYR A 268 23.53 -6.47 -13.01
N GLN A 269 22.37 -6.00 -13.47
CA GLN A 269 22.20 -5.48 -14.83
C GLN A 269 23.04 -4.22 -15.07
N VAL A 270 23.15 -3.32 -14.10
CA VAL A 270 24.04 -2.13 -14.21
C VAL A 270 25.50 -2.56 -14.29
N LEU A 271 25.95 -3.49 -13.43
CA LEU A 271 27.30 -4.04 -13.50
C LEU A 271 27.60 -4.75 -14.82
N GLN A 272 26.64 -5.53 -15.34
CA GLN A 272 26.73 -6.16 -16.67
C GLN A 272 26.89 -5.12 -17.79
N ASN A 273 26.11 -4.04 -17.74
CA ASN A 273 26.24 -2.96 -18.73
C ASN A 273 27.59 -2.26 -18.62
N ARG A 274 28.13 -2.09 -17.42
CA ARG A 274 29.46 -1.54 -17.18
C ARG A 274 30.56 -2.46 -17.73
N ASP A 275 30.43 -3.77 -17.53
CA ASP A 275 31.34 -4.77 -18.09
C ASP A 275 31.31 -4.76 -19.64
N ARG A 276 30.15 -4.55 -20.24
CA ARG A 276 30.02 -4.37 -21.71
C ARG A 276 30.78 -3.16 -22.22
N VAL A 277 30.78 -2.03 -21.46
CA VAL A 277 31.60 -0.85 -21.81
C VAL A 277 33.09 -1.23 -21.82
N LYS A 278 33.54 -1.93 -20.76
CA LYS A 278 34.93 -2.39 -20.61
C LYS A 278 35.32 -3.32 -21.77
N ASN A 279 34.49 -4.31 -22.08
CA ASN A 279 34.75 -5.26 -23.19
C ASN A 279 34.79 -4.56 -24.55
N ALA A 280 33.87 -3.64 -24.83
CA ALA A 280 33.84 -2.87 -26.07
C ALA A 280 35.06 -1.93 -26.18
N TRP A 281 35.51 -1.33 -25.07
CA TRP A 281 36.72 -0.51 -25.04
C TRP A 281 37.98 -1.31 -25.34
N ILE A 282 38.15 -2.46 -24.67
CA ILE A 282 39.29 -3.36 -24.94
C ILE A 282 39.29 -3.78 -26.42
N GLY A 283 38.13 -4.10 -26.97
CA GLY A 283 37.98 -4.40 -28.39
C GLY A 283 38.39 -3.24 -29.28
N LEU A 284 37.95 -2.02 -28.97
CA LEU A 284 38.30 -0.81 -29.72
C LEU A 284 39.81 -0.55 -29.69
N GLN A 285 40.45 -0.66 -28.51
CA GLN A 285 41.92 -0.47 -28.41
C GLN A 285 42.68 -1.50 -29.26
N ASN A 286 42.25 -2.75 -29.22
CA ASN A 286 42.83 -3.82 -30.05
C ASN A 286 42.66 -3.54 -31.55
N PHE A 287 41.52 -3.03 -32.01
CA PHE A 287 41.34 -2.64 -33.39
C PHE A 287 42.20 -1.43 -33.77
N ARG A 288 42.35 -0.42 -32.89
CA ARG A 288 43.26 0.71 -33.13
C ARG A 288 44.68 0.27 -33.33
N LEU A 289 45.21 -0.60 -32.48
CA LEU A 289 46.55 -1.15 -32.62
C LEU A 289 46.71 -1.97 -33.91
N ASN A 290 45.70 -2.75 -34.33
CA ASN A 290 45.75 -3.51 -35.57
C ASN A 290 45.68 -2.59 -36.77
N VAL A 291 44.89 -1.53 -36.79
CA VAL A 291 44.82 -0.54 -37.86
C VAL A 291 46.18 0.17 -38.03
N GLU A 292 46.78 0.62 -36.89
CA GLU A 292 48.12 1.28 -36.92
C GLU A 292 49.20 0.35 -37.52
N ARG A 293 49.17 -0.94 -37.13
CA ARG A 293 50.09 -1.95 -37.68
C ARG A 293 49.88 -2.17 -39.18
N GLU A 294 48.63 -2.39 -39.60
CA GLU A 294 48.31 -2.64 -41.03
C GLU A 294 48.54 -1.40 -41.90
N GLU A 295 48.36 -0.18 -41.36
CA GLU A 295 48.71 1.06 -42.06
C GLU A 295 50.19 1.12 -42.37
N SER A 296 51.04 0.75 -41.40
CA SER A 296 52.51 0.70 -41.60
C SER A 296 52.86 -0.33 -42.70
N PHE A 297 52.29 -1.54 -42.68
CA PHE A 297 52.52 -2.56 -43.71
C PHE A 297 51.98 -2.15 -45.09
N ALA A 298 50.84 -1.47 -45.15
CA ALA A 298 50.24 -0.98 -46.37
C ALA A 298 51.09 0.12 -47.03
N LYS A 299 51.71 1.01 -46.23
CA LYS A 299 52.65 2.05 -46.70
C LYS A 299 53.92 1.43 -47.33
N GLU A 300 54.38 0.29 -46.84
CA GLU A 300 55.52 -0.46 -47.35
C GLU A 300 55.14 -1.40 -48.51
N GLY A 301 53.86 -1.40 -48.94
CA GLY A 301 53.37 -2.24 -50.04
C GLY A 301 53.23 -3.73 -49.70
N GLN A 302 53.35 -4.10 -48.43
CA GLN A 302 53.26 -5.48 -47.96
C GLN A 302 51.81 -5.95 -47.76
N ARG A 303 50.86 -5.03 -47.73
CA ARG A 303 49.44 -5.27 -47.52
C ARG A 303 48.57 -4.48 -48.52
N THR A 304 47.33 -4.98 -48.74
CA THR A 304 46.39 -4.33 -49.65
C THR A 304 45.63 -3.20 -48.92
N GLN A 305 45.32 -2.13 -49.64
CA GLN A 305 44.47 -1.05 -49.13
C GLN A 305 43.07 -1.53 -48.71
N ALA A 306 42.56 -2.62 -49.34
CA ALA A 306 41.30 -3.26 -49.02
C ALA A 306 41.34 -3.88 -47.63
N ALA A 307 42.45 -4.53 -47.23
CA ALA A 307 42.61 -5.11 -45.88
C ALA A 307 42.65 -4.02 -44.80
N LEU A 308 43.37 -2.89 -45.03
CA LEU A 308 43.39 -1.74 -44.17
C LEU A 308 41.96 -1.13 -44.00
N GLY A 309 41.25 -0.95 -45.12
CA GLY A 309 39.86 -0.45 -45.10
C GLY A 309 38.90 -1.30 -44.30
N GLN A 310 39.03 -2.63 -44.32
CA GLN A 310 38.22 -3.53 -43.49
C GLN A 310 38.48 -3.34 -41.99
N LEU A 311 39.74 -3.22 -41.59
CA LEU A 311 40.10 -2.97 -40.18
C LEU A 311 39.65 -1.58 -39.69
N GLN A 312 39.82 -0.55 -40.54
CA GLN A 312 39.29 0.79 -40.23
C GLN A 312 37.76 0.81 -40.05
N GLN A 313 37.03 0.09 -40.94
CA GLN A 313 35.58 -0.08 -40.82
C GLN A 313 35.19 -0.80 -39.53
N ALA A 314 35.92 -1.86 -39.16
CA ALA A 314 35.69 -2.60 -37.94
C ALA A 314 35.95 -1.73 -36.67
N GLN A 315 37.01 -0.93 -36.72
CA GLN A 315 37.30 0.05 -35.67
C GLN A 315 36.17 1.05 -35.49
N LEU A 316 35.63 1.68 -36.52
CA LEU A 316 34.51 2.60 -36.46
C LEU A 316 33.24 1.95 -35.94
N THR A 317 32.97 0.70 -36.37
CA THR A 317 31.83 -0.11 -35.91
C THR A 317 31.95 -0.37 -34.39
N THR A 318 33.15 -0.78 -33.95
CA THR A 318 33.40 -1.06 -32.51
C THR A 318 33.35 0.23 -31.67
N GLU A 319 33.80 1.36 -32.20
CA GLU A 319 33.66 2.66 -31.55
C GLU A 319 32.20 3.05 -31.37
N THR A 320 31.36 2.82 -32.38
CA THR A 320 29.91 3.00 -32.26
C THR A 320 29.29 2.07 -31.21
N GLN A 321 29.72 0.81 -31.16
CA GLN A 321 29.28 -0.14 -30.14
C GLN A 321 29.69 0.29 -28.74
N TRP A 322 30.92 0.78 -28.55
CA TRP A 322 31.38 1.32 -27.29
C TRP A 322 30.58 2.56 -26.84
N ASN A 323 30.30 3.51 -27.74
CA ASN A 323 29.45 4.67 -27.45
C ASN A 323 28.04 4.23 -27.01
N ASN A 324 27.45 3.24 -27.69
CA ASN A 324 26.14 2.70 -27.32
C ASN A 324 26.17 1.99 -25.94
N ALA A 325 27.19 1.21 -25.68
CA ALA A 325 27.38 0.53 -24.38
C ALA A 325 27.51 1.57 -23.25
N TYR A 326 28.31 2.62 -23.46
CA TYR A 326 28.47 3.71 -22.50
C TYR A 326 27.15 4.43 -22.18
N ARG A 327 26.39 4.78 -23.23
CA ARG A 327 25.05 5.38 -23.06
C ARG A 327 24.11 4.45 -22.28
N ASN A 328 24.08 3.16 -22.61
CA ASN A 328 23.21 2.17 -21.97
C ASN A 328 23.61 1.98 -20.48
N TYR A 329 24.91 1.97 -20.18
CA TYR A 329 25.38 1.93 -18.80
C TYR A 329 24.88 3.13 -18.01
N LYS A 330 25.08 4.36 -18.50
CA LYS A 330 24.61 5.57 -17.83
C LYS A 330 23.10 5.56 -17.61
N GLN A 331 22.34 5.20 -18.62
CA GLN A 331 20.88 5.09 -18.53
C GLN A 331 20.44 4.05 -17.46
N SER A 332 21.07 2.88 -17.43
CA SER A 332 20.75 1.85 -16.43
C SER A 332 21.11 2.29 -15.01
N LEU A 333 22.22 3.01 -14.84
CA LEU A 333 22.62 3.58 -13.56
C LEU A 333 21.63 4.63 -13.07
N ASP A 334 21.16 5.52 -13.95
CA ASP A 334 20.16 6.54 -13.61
C ASP A 334 18.81 5.90 -13.24
N GLN A 335 18.37 4.87 -13.97
CA GLN A 335 17.17 4.09 -13.61
C GLN A 335 17.33 3.41 -12.25
N PHE A 336 18.52 2.89 -11.95
CA PHE A 336 18.80 2.29 -10.66
C PHE A 336 18.75 3.32 -9.51
N LYS A 337 19.30 4.52 -9.69
CA LYS A 337 19.17 5.61 -8.70
C LYS A 337 17.71 5.95 -8.42
N ILE A 338 16.87 6.05 -9.46
CA ILE A 338 15.42 6.28 -9.30
C ILE A 338 14.77 5.16 -8.48
N LEU A 339 15.11 3.89 -8.75
CA LEU A 339 14.59 2.74 -8.02
C LEU A 339 14.98 2.76 -6.54
N LEU A 340 16.21 3.18 -6.23
CA LEU A 340 16.70 3.38 -4.87
C LEU A 340 16.04 4.57 -4.17
N GLY A 341 15.40 5.49 -4.91
CA GLY A 341 14.84 6.73 -4.38
C GLY A 341 15.86 7.87 -4.23
N ILE A 342 17.00 7.76 -4.91
CA ILE A 342 18.08 8.75 -4.89
C ILE A 342 17.92 9.73 -6.06
N PRO A 343 18.29 11.01 -5.92
CA PRO A 343 18.31 11.96 -7.03
C PRO A 343 19.24 11.49 -8.17
N VAL A 344 18.85 11.69 -9.42
CA VAL A 344 19.60 11.23 -10.62
C VAL A 344 20.97 11.90 -10.75
N ASP A 345 21.08 13.14 -10.31
CA ASP A 345 22.31 13.95 -10.31
C ASP A 345 23.35 13.51 -9.26
N THR A 346 22.99 12.59 -8.37
CA THR A 346 23.92 12.04 -7.37
C THR A 346 25.07 11.29 -8.06
N ASN A 347 26.30 11.61 -7.69
CA ASN A 347 27.48 10.90 -8.20
C ASN A 347 27.69 9.58 -7.48
N LEU A 348 27.23 8.49 -8.09
CA LEU A 348 27.18 7.14 -7.53
C LEU A 348 27.67 6.11 -8.54
N VAL A 349 28.42 5.13 -8.07
CA VAL A 349 28.85 3.96 -8.84
C VAL A 349 28.69 2.69 -8.03
N LEU A 350 28.62 1.55 -8.70
CA LEU A 350 28.49 0.23 -8.05
C LEU A 350 29.87 -0.39 -7.81
N ALA A 351 29.97 -1.24 -6.80
CA ALA A 351 31.17 -2.00 -6.52
C ALA A 351 31.41 -3.09 -7.57
N ASP A 352 32.48 -3.00 -8.33
CA ASP A 352 32.81 -3.92 -9.43
C ASP A 352 33.08 -5.35 -8.95
N GLU A 353 33.67 -5.48 -7.78
CA GLU A 353 34.01 -6.76 -7.16
C GLU A 353 32.79 -7.69 -6.94
N GLU A 354 31.58 -7.13 -6.86
CA GLU A 354 30.36 -7.89 -6.66
C GLU A 354 30.03 -8.80 -7.87
N LEU A 355 30.41 -8.41 -9.08
CA LEU A 355 30.26 -9.24 -10.27
C LEU A 355 31.23 -10.42 -10.26
N GLU A 356 32.45 -10.21 -9.79
CA GLU A 356 33.51 -11.23 -9.72
C GLU A 356 33.25 -12.28 -8.61
N LYS A 357 32.51 -11.91 -7.55
CA LYS A 357 32.10 -12.80 -6.46
C LYS A 357 30.98 -13.76 -6.85
N LEU A 358 30.32 -13.53 -7.99
CA LEU A 358 29.24 -14.40 -8.43
C LEU A 358 29.72 -15.79 -8.76
N ALA A 359 29.01 -16.78 -8.25
CA ALA A 359 29.30 -18.19 -8.49
C ALA A 359 28.01 -18.94 -8.92
N ILE A 360 28.19 -19.96 -9.75
CA ILE A 360 27.10 -20.84 -10.16
C ILE A 360 26.79 -21.81 -9.00
N LEU A 361 25.79 -21.45 -8.19
CA LEU A 361 25.29 -22.26 -7.08
C LEU A 361 23.90 -22.80 -7.45
N HIS A 362 23.82 -24.09 -7.74
CA HIS A 362 22.56 -24.74 -8.11
C HIS A 362 21.88 -25.33 -6.86
N PRO A 363 20.57 -25.09 -6.62
CA PRO A 363 19.87 -25.68 -5.48
C PRO A 363 19.80 -27.20 -5.55
N GLU A 364 20.11 -27.89 -4.46
CA GLU A 364 20.01 -29.35 -4.35
C GLU A 364 18.60 -29.77 -3.90
N ILE A 365 17.58 -29.46 -4.72
CA ILE A 365 16.18 -29.78 -4.43
C ILE A 365 15.51 -30.35 -5.68
N SER A 366 14.65 -31.34 -5.53
CA SER A 366 13.86 -31.84 -6.65
C SER A 366 12.67 -30.95 -6.95
N VAL A 367 12.20 -30.93 -8.22
CA VAL A 367 11.03 -30.12 -8.62
C VAL A 367 9.78 -30.48 -7.81
N ASN A 368 9.57 -31.75 -7.47
CA ASN A 368 8.40 -32.18 -6.70
C ASN A 368 8.49 -31.67 -5.25
N GLN A 369 9.66 -31.69 -4.65
CA GLN A 369 9.87 -31.10 -3.31
C GLN A 369 9.69 -29.58 -3.35
N ALA A 370 10.21 -28.92 -4.38
CA ALA A 370 10.03 -27.49 -4.59
C ALA A 370 8.55 -27.10 -4.68
N MET A 371 7.76 -27.86 -5.45
CA MET A 371 6.30 -27.63 -5.54
C MET A 371 5.59 -27.81 -4.20
N SER A 372 5.92 -28.85 -3.42
CA SER A 372 5.30 -29.06 -2.10
C SER A 372 5.63 -27.94 -1.13
N ILE A 373 6.90 -27.50 -1.09
CA ILE A 373 7.33 -26.37 -0.26
C ILE A 373 6.60 -25.09 -0.64
N ALA A 374 6.51 -24.77 -1.95
CA ALA A 374 5.82 -23.57 -2.39
C ALA A 374 4.33 -23.55 -2.00
N LEU A 375 3.65 -24.69 -2.07
CA LEU A 375 2.25 -24.81 -1.66
C LEU A 375 2.05 -24.68 -0.13
N GLU A 376 3.12 -24.90 0.67
CA GLU A 376 3.11 -24.74 2.12
C GLU A 376 3.59 -23.36 2.59
N THR A 377 4.40 -22.63 1.81
CA THR A 377 5.09 -21.42 2.28
C THR A 377 4.58 -20.12 1.65
N ARG A 378 3.89 -20.20 0.50
CA ARG A 378 3.48 -19.02 -0.26
C ARG A 378 2.33 -18.26 0.40
N LEU A 379 2.58 -17.00 0.75
CA LEU A 379 1.61 -16.14 1.43
C LEU A 379 0.42 -15.73 0.56
N ASP A 380 0.60 -15.64 -0.77
CA ASP A 380 -0.49 -15.36 -1.71
C ASP A 380 -1.49 -16.51 -1.80
N LEU A 381 -1.02 -17.76 -1.70
CA LEU A 381 -1.91 -18.91 -1.62
C LEU A 381 -2.71 -18.92 -0.31
N TYR A 382 -2.10 -18.53 0.81
CA TYR A 382 -2.82 -18.36 2.07
C TYR A 382 -3.93 -17.31 1.93
N ASN A 383 -3.64 -16.16 1.29
CA ASN A 383 -4.67 -15.16 1.03
C ASN A 383 -5.82 -15.73 0.18
N THR A 384 -5.51 -16.48 -0.87
CA THR A 384 -6.53 -17.08 -1.75
C THR A 384 -7.37 -18.13 -1.04
N LYS A 385 -6.76 -18.96 -0.16
CA LYS A 385 -7.49 -19.90 0.72
C LYS A 385 -8.44 -19.18 1.66
N ASP A 386 -7.95 -18.15 2.34
CA ASP A 386 -8.73 -17.35 3.26
C ASP A 386 -9.88 -16.61 2.54
N GLN A 387 -9.64 -16.08 1.33
CA GLN A 387 -10.69 -15.43 0.51
C GLN A 387 -11.78 -16.40 0.06
N PHE A 388 -11.44 -17.68 -0.18
CA PHE A 388 -12.44 -18.71 -0.43
C PHE A 388 -13.32 -18.97 0.80
N GLU A 389 -12.73 -19.04 2.00
CA GLU A 389 -13.47 -19.13 3.27
C GLU A 389 -14.35 -17.89 3.49
N ASP A 390 -13.85 -16.69 3.18
CA ASP A 390 -14.59 -15.43 3.28
C ASP A 390 -15.82 -15.44 2.37
N ALA A 391 -15.67 -15.94 1.15
CA ALA A 391 -16.80 -16.08 0.22
C ALA A 391 -17.87 -17.02 0.78
N GLY A 392 -17.47 -18.14 1.42
CA GLY A 392 -18.38 -19.05 2.11
C GLY A 392 -19.12 -18.38 3.28
N ARG A 393 -18.42 -17.59 4.07
CA ARG A 393 -18.99 -16.81 5.18
C ARG A 393 -20.02 -15.78 4.68
N LYS A 394 -19.73 -15.09 3.57
CA LYS A 394 -20.62 -14.11 2.91
C LYS A 394 -21.91 -14.76 2.37
N VAL A 395 -21.87 -16.03 1.94
CA VAL A 395 -23.10 -16.79 1.61
C VAL A 395 -24.00 -16.92 2.84
N GLY A 396 -23.43 -17.21 4.02
CA GLY A 396 -24.19 -17.28 5.28
C GLY A 396 -24.84 -15.94 5.64
N VAL A 397 -24.13 -14.84 5.48
CA VAL A 397 -24.66 -13.47 5.70
C VAL A 397 -25.79 -13.14 4.72
N SER A 398 -25.61 -13.44 3.44
CA SER A 398 -26.64 -13.21 2.42
C SER A 398 -27.87 -14.10 2.61
N LYS A 399 -27.70 -15.32 3.15
CA LYS A 399 -28.82 -16.19 3.56
C LYS A 399 -29.61 -15.58 4.72
N ASN A 400 -28.93 -15.00 5.71
CA ASN A 400 -29.56 -14.29 6.82
C ASN A 400 -30.36 -13.06 6.34
N ALA A 401 -29.87 -12.36 5.31
CA ALA A 401 -30.60 -11.22 4.72
C ALA A 401 -31.95 -11.57 4.10
N LEU A 402 -32.21 -12.86 3.81
CA LEU A 402 -33.52 -13.34 3.35
C LEU A 402 -34.57 -13.46 4.48
N LEU A 403 -34.13 -13.37 5.73
CA LEU A 403 -35.06 -13.43 6.88
C LEU A 403 -35.86 -12.13 7.01
N PRO A 404 -37.06 -12.15 7.58
CA PRO A 404 -37.80 -10.94 7.92
C PRO A 404 -37.08 -10.15 9.03
N ASP A 405 -37.33 -8.84 9.09
CA ASP A 405 -36.89 -8.04 10.22
C ASP A 405 -37.82 -8.30 11.42
N LEU A 406 -37.25 -8.71 12.53
CA LEU A 406 -37.93 -8.85 13.82
C LEU A 406 -36.98 -8.32 14.89
N ASN A 407 -37.33 -7.19 15.49
CA ASN A 407 -36.51 -6.55 16.52
C ASN A 407 -37.26 -6.49 17.83
N LEU A 408 -36.62 -6.89 18.91
CA LEU A 408 -37.06 -6.58 20.25
C LEU A 408 -36.63 -5.16 20.57
N VAL A 409 -37.56 -4.30 20.97
CA VAL A 409 -37.32 -2.93 21.36
C VAL A 409 -37.74 -2.74 22.80
N VAL A 410 -36.80 -2.31 23.64
CA VAL A 410 -37.06 -1.94 25.03
C VAL A 410 -36.56 -0.54 25.24
N GLY A 411 -37.37 0.32 25.84
CA GLY A 411 -36.97 1.70 26.08
C GLY A 411 -37.52 2.26 27.40
N ALA A 412 -36.83 3.25 27.92
CA ALA A 412 -37.26 4.00 29.09
C ALA A 412 -37.03 5.50 28.80
N THR A 413 -38.00 6.34 29.14
CA THR A 413 -37.91 7.77 28.91
C THR A 413 -38.40 8.54 30.13
N ALA A 414 -37.59 9.41 30.66
CA ALA A 414 -37.95 10.36 31.70
C ALA A 414 -38.06 11.77 31.10
N TYR A 415 -39.04 12.53 31.53
CA TYR A 415 -39.26 13.93 31.15
C TYR A 415 -39.16 14.84 32.39
N ASN A 416 -38.89 16.10 32.20
CA ASN A 416 -39.06 17.07 33.27
C ASN A 416 -40.54 17.35 33.54
N SER A 417 -40.87 17.75 34.76
CA SER A 417 -42.21 18.25 35.11
C SER A 417 -42.39 19.68 34.59
N ALA A 418 -43.59 20.00 34.12
CA ALA A 418 -43.90 21.36 33.64
C ALA A 418 -43.60 22.42 34.69
N GLY A 419 -42.84 23.46 34.34
CA GLY A 419 -42.42 24.54 35.22
C GLY A 419 -41.16 24.28 36.05
N ASN A 420 -40.57 23.09 35.99
CA ASN A 420 -39.34 22.75 36.67
C ASN A 420 -38.09 23.14 35.86
N SER A 421 -36.95 23.15 36.55
CA SER A 421 -35.65 23.33 35.92
C SER A 421 -35.39 22.23 34.85
N PRO A 422 -34.75 22.53 33.70
CA PRO A 422 -34.46 21.57 32.66
C PRO A 422 -33.69 20.32 33.13
N LEU A 423 -32.93 20.44 34.20
CA LEU A 423 -32.16 19.33 34.78
C LEU A 423 -32.91 18.48 35.81
N GLN A 424 -34.15 18.89 36.20
CA GLN A 424 -34.99 18.16 37.14
C GLN A 424 -35.91 17.20 36.41
N LEU A 425 -35.42 16.00 36.14
CA LEU A 425 -36.19 14.92 35.52
C LEU A 425 -37.09 14.24 36.57
N ASP A 426 -38.31 13.93 36.15
CA ASP A 426 -39.28 13.19 36.98
C ASP A 426 -39.12 11.69 36.73
N TYR A 427 -38.31 11.05 37.57
CA TYR A 427 -38.11 9.59 37.53
C TYR A 427 -39.32 8.77 38.03
N GLN A 428 -40.25 9.38 38.76
CA GLN A 428 -41.45 8.69 39.21
C GLN A 428 -42.47 8.52 38.09
N ARG A 429 -42.40 9.37 37.06
CA ARG A 429 -43.23 9.33 35.84
C ARG A 429 -42.49 8.79 34.63
N MET A 430 -41.51 7.89 34.87
CA MET A 430 -40.76 7.29 33.79
C MET A 430 -41.67 6.44 32.88
N ARG A 431 -41.59 6.67 31.58
CA ARG A 431 -42.33 5.90 30.56
C ARG A 431 -41.50 4.74 30.12
N TRP A 432 -42.03 3.52 30.30
CA TRP A 432 -41.43 2.30 29.80
C TRP A 432 -42.13 1.85 28.52
N THR A 433 -41.37 1.37 27.57
CA THR A 433 -41.86 0.78 26.31
C THR A 433 -41.15 -0.53 26.07
N ALA A 434 -41.90 -1.57 25.79
CA ALA A 434 -41.37 -2.88 25.38
C ALA A 434 -42.26 -3.42 24.27
N GLY A 435 -41.67 -3.93 23.21
CA GLY A 435 -42.42 -4.44 22.08
C GLY A 435 -41.56 -5.05 21.00
N PHE A 436 -42.20 -5.51 19.95
CA PHE A 436 -41.55 -6.04 18.77
C PHE A 436 -41.82 -5.11 17.58
N ASP A 437 -40.75 -4.77 16.85
CA ASP A 437 -40.84 -4.10 15.55
C ASP A 437 -40.60 -5.14 14.47
N THR A 438 -41.60 -5.31 13.62
CA THR A 438 -41.56 -6.35 12.58
C THR A 438 -41.78 -5.73 11.22
N ARG A 439 -40.88 -6.04 10.26
CA ARG A 439 -41.02 -5.66 8.85
C ARG A 439 -40.94 -6.90 7.99
N LEU A 440 -42.01 -7.13 7.23
CA LEU A 440 -42.11 -8.23 6.28
C LEU A 440 -41.96 -7.69 4.86
N PRO A 441 -40.75 -7.73 4.27
CA PRO A 441 -40.58 -7.29 2.89
C PRO A 441 -41.30 -8.28 1.96
N LEU A 442 -42.40 -7.85 1.32
CA LEU A 442 -43.15 -8.67 0.37
C LEU A 442 -42.38 -8.86 -0.95
N ASN A 443 -41.63 -7.88 -1.35
CA ASN A 443 -40.75 -7.96 -2.53
C ASN A 443 -39.29 -8.20 -2.10
N ARG A 444 -38.84 -9.44 -2.25
CA ARG A 444 -37.48 -9.89 -1.87
C ARG A 444 -36.53 -10.06 -3.07
N LYS A 445 -36.79 -9.35 -4.16
CA LYS A 445 -35.99 -9.48 -5.40
C LYS A 445 -34.51 -9.13 -5.17
N ALA A 446 -34.26 -8.06 -4.40
CA ALA A 446 -32.89 -7.62 -4.09
C ALA A 446 -32.12 -8.66 -3.24
N GLU A 447 -32.74 -9.13 -2.16
CA GLU A 447 -32.14 -10.11 -1.25
C GLU A 447 -31.93 -11.46 -1.95
N ARG A 448 -32.91 -11.92 -2.74
CA ARG A 448 -32.77 -13.14 -3.56
C ARG A 448 -31.61 -13.03 -4.55
N ASN A 449 -31.51 -11.89 -5.25
CA ASN A 449 -30.43 -11.69 -6.20
C ASN A 449 -29.08 -11.57 -5.47
N GLY A 450 -29.03 -10.89 -4.33
CA GLY A 450 -27.83 -10.82 -3.48
C GLY A 450 -27.37 -12.19 -3.00
N TYR A 451 -28.31 -13.04 -2.55
CA TYR A 451 -27.99 -14.42 -2.16
C TYR A 451 -27.47 -15.25 -3.35
N ARG A 452 -28.11 -15.13 -4.53
CA ARG A 452 -27.62 -15.83 -5.74
C ARG A 452 -26.23 -15.35 -6.16
N THR A 453 -25.99 -14.03 -6.09
CA THR A 453 -24.68 -13.44 -6.36
C THR A 453 -23.61 -13.99 -5.42
N SER A 454 -23.92 -14.12 -4.12
CA SER A 454 -22.94 -14.65 -3.15
C SER A 454 -22.60 -16.12 -3.40
N ILE A 455 -23.53 -16.95 -3.84
CA ILE A 455 -23.27 -18.35 -4.24
C ILE A 455 -22.34 -18.37 -5.47
N ILE A 456 -22.64 -17.57 -6.50
CA ILE A 456 -21.79 -17.50 -7.70
C ILE A 456 -20.38 -17.03 -7.34
N ASN A 457 -20.24 -16.07 -6.43
CA ASN A 457 -18.93 -15.58 -5.99
C ASN A 457 -18.17 -16.65 -5.17
N TYR A 458 -18.87 -17.46 -4.38
CA TYR A 458 -18.27 -18.60 -3.68
C TYR A 458 -17.73 -19.65 -4.67
N ASP A 459 -18.52 -20.02 -5.68
CA ASP A 459 -18.10 -20.96 -6.73
C ASP A 459 -16.91 -20.40 -7.54
N ARG A 460 -16.90 -19.09 -7.81
CA ARG A 460 -15.76 -18.41 -8.46
C ARG A 460 -14.51 -18.44 -7.58
N ALA A 461 -14.65 -18.16 -6.28
CA ALA A 461 -13.53 -18.21 -5.35
C ALA A 461 -12.91 -19.63 -5.27
N GLY A 462 -13.73 -20.67 -5.33
CA GLY A 462 -13.25 -22.05 -5.41
C GLY A 462 -12.44 -22.33 -6.68
N ARG A 463 -12.93 -21.90 -7.85
CA ARG A 463 -12.16 -22.02 -9.11
C ARG A 463 -10.87 -21.19 -9.09
N ASN A 464 -10.90 -20.00 -8.50
CA ASN A 464 -9.71 -19.16 -8.36
C ASN A 464 -8.66 -19.82 -7.46
N LEU A 465 -9.08 -20.50 -6.39
CA LEU A 465 -8.16 -21.25 -5.54
C LEU A 465 -7.49 -22.41 -6.31
N GLN A 466 -8.27 -23.18 -7.10
CA GLN A 466 -7.72 -24.24 -7.95
C GLN A 466 -6.71 -23.67 -8.96
N LEU A 467 -7.10 -22.59 -9.64
CA LEU A 467 -6.21 -21.90 -10.59
C LEU A 467 -4.92 -21.40 -9.94
N ALA A 468 -5.01 -20.81 -8.72
CA ALA A 468 -3.83 -20.35 -7.99
C ALA A 468 -2.87 -21.50 -7.66
N VAL A 469 -3.38 -22.66 -7.28
CA VAL A 469 -2.56 -23.87 -7.04
C VAL A 469 -1.86 -24.31 -8.31
N ASP A 470 -2.57 -24.35 -9.45
CA ASP A 470 -1.98 -24.76 -10.72
C ASP A 470 -0.97 -23.76 -11.25
N GLN A 471 -1.23 -22.45 -11.08
CA GLN A 471 -0.29 -21.39 -11.43
C GLN A 471 1.00 -21.48 -10.60
N ILE A 472 0.90 -21.74 -9.30
CA ILE A 472 2.08 -21.91 -8.44
C ILE A 472 2.92 -23.11 -8.92
N LYS A 473 2.29 -24.24 -9.22
CA LYS A 473 3.00 -25.40 -9.76
C LYS A 473 3.72 -25.09 -11.07
N LEU A 474 3.03 -24.36 -11.96
CA LEU A 474 3.61 -23.92 -13.23
C LEU A 474 4.81 -22.99 -13.03
N GLU A 475 4.68 -21.96 -12.16
CA GLU A 475 5.75 -21.02 -11.86
C GLU A 475 7.00 -21.74 -11.31
N ILE A 476 6.82 -22.70 -10.40
CA ILE A 476 7.94 -23.48 -9.86
C ILE A 476 8.60 -24.36 -10.92
N GLN A 477 7.81 -25.02 -11.78
CA GLN A 477 8.36 -25.83 -12.89
C GLN A 477 9.13 -24.97 -13.88
N ASP A 478 8.61 -23.83 -14.26
CA ASP A 478 9.25 -22.91 -15.20
C ASP A 478 10.49 -22.24 -14.58
N GLY A 479 10.43 -21.85 -13.30
CA GLY A 479 11.58 -21.34 -12.58
C GLY A 479 12.72 -22.37 -12.52
N TRP A 480 12.40 -23.64 -12.27
CA TRP A 480 13.39 -24.71 -12.29
C TRP A 480 14.02 -24.93 -13.66
N ARG A 481 13.18 -24.97 -14.73
CA ARG A 481 13.67 -25.10 -16.12
C ARG A 481 14.57 -23.91 -16.48
N THR A 482 14.15 -22.70 -16.16
CA THR A 482 14.92 -21.47 -16.39
C THR A 482 16.27 -21.50 -15.69
N LEU A 483 16.30 -21.94 -14.43
CA LEU A 483 17.53 -22.08 -13.67
C LEU A 483 18.48 -23.14 -14.25
N ALA A 484 17.94 -24.29 -14.66
CA ALA A 484 18.71 -25.34 -15.32
C ALA A 484 19.28 -24.88 -16.67
N GLN A 485 18.46 -24.19 -17.48
CA GLN A 485 18.90 -23.60 -18.73
C GLN A 485 19.99 -22.53 -18.54
N ALA A 486 19.83 -21.64 -17.54
CA ALA A 486 20.80 -20.59 -17.27
C ALA A 486 22.16 -21.18 -16.84
N LYS A 487 22.17 -22.29 -16.08
CA LYS A 487 23.40 -23.03 -15.77
C LYS A 487 24.09 -23.56 -17.03
N GLN A 488 23.33 -24.24 -17.91
CA GLN A 488 23.88 -24.76 -19.18
C GLN A 488 24.39 -23.63 -20.06
N ASN A 489 23.66 -22.54 -20.20
CA ASN A 489 24.09 -21.35 -20.95
C ASN A 489 25.42 -20.79 -20.45
N TYR A 490 25.62 -20.75 -19.13
CA TYR A 490 26.90 -20.32 -18.55
C TYR A 490 28.04 -21.27 -18.92
N GLU A 491 27.84 -22.60 -18.78
CA GLU A 491 28.85 -23.62 -19.14
C GLU A 491 29.24 -23.51 -20.63
N VAL A 492 28.25 -23.34 -21.53
CA VAL A 492 28.49 -23.13 -22.97
C VAL A 492 29.23 -21.81 -23.22
N ALA A 493 28.82 -20.72 -22.55
CA ALA A 493 29.46 -19.41 -22.73
C ALA A 493 30.92 -19.41 -22.23
N GLU A 494 31.23 -20.13 -21.15
CA GLU A 494 32.60 -20.25 -20.65
C GLU A 494 33.51 -21.03 -21.67
N ILE A 495 33.00 -22.11 -22.27
CA ILE A 495 33.69 -22.80 -23.34
C ILE A 495 33.84 -21.88 -24.56
N GLY A 496 32.80 -21.12 -24.90
CA GLY A 496 32.80 -20.15 -25.99
C GLY A 496 33.92 -19.13 -25.87
N VAL A 497 34.13 -18.55 -24.69
CA VAL A 497 35.23 -17.59 -24.42
C VAL A 497 36.60 -18.28 -24.71
N LYS A 498 36.83 -19.48 -24.18
CA LYS A 498 38.10 -20.20 -24.39
C LYS A 498 38.38 -20.48 -25.87
N LEU A 499 37.35 -20.86 -26.62
CA LEU A 499 37.47 -21.14 -28.06
C LEU A 499 37.70 -19.85 -28.86
N SER A 500 36.97 -18.79 -28.58
CA SER A 500 37.11 -17.48 -29.25
C SER A 500 38.47 -16.86 -28.97
N GLN A 501 39.01 -17.02 -27.75
CA GLN A 501 40.35 -16.53 -27.41
C GLN A 501 41.43 -17.26 -28.23
N ARG A 502 41.38 -18.62 -28.32
CA ARG A 502 42.30 -19.40 -29.13
C ARG A 502 42.22 -19.00 -30.60
N ARG A 503 41.01 -18.81 -31.14
CA ARG A 503 40.80 -18.36 -32.52
C ARG A 503 41.46 -17.00 -32.78
N VAL A 504 41.37 -16.06 -31.87
CA VAL A 504 42.06 -14.77 -31.99
C VAL A 504 43.56 -14.94 -32.02
N GLU A 505 44.13 -15.72 -31.10
CA GLU A 505 45.56 -16.01 -31.04
C GLU A 505 46.06 -16.65 -32.33
N GLU A 506 45.30 -17.61 -32.91
CA GLU A 506 45.59 -18.24 -34.19
C GLU A 506 45.57 -17.25 -35.36
N GLN A 507 44.49 -16.43 -35.45
CA GLN A 507 44.36 -15.45 -36.53
C GLN A 507 45.42 -14.35 -36.45
N GLU A 508 45.83 -13.95 -35.26
CA GLU A 508 46.94 -13.02 -35.09
C GLU A 508 48.27 -13.58 -35.58
N LEU A 509 48.55 -14.85 -35.27
CA LEU A 509 49.74 -15.55 -35.74
C LEU A 509 49.74 -15.71 -37.27
N LEU A 510 48.60 -16.12 -37.84
CA LEU A 510 48.43 -16.26 -39.28
C LEU A 510 48.61 -14.90 -40.01
N MET A 511 48.09 -13.83 -39.44
CA MET A 511 48.29 -12.45 -39.95
C MET A 511 49.78 -12.08 -39.94
N GLN A 512 50.50 -12.36 -38.82
CA GLN A 512 51.95 -12.07 -38.75
C GLN A 512 52.76 -12.84 -39.79
N LEU A 513 52.38 -14.10 -40.08
CA LEU A 513 52.99 -14.95 -41.10
C LEU A 513 52.57 -14.61 -42.54
N GLY A 514 51.73 -13.59 -42.75
CA GLY A 514 51.23 -13.21 -44.04
C GLY A 514 50.22 -14.17 -44.67
N ARG A 515 49.68 -15.12 -43.90
CA ARG A 515 48.73 -16.17 -44.34
C ARG A 515 47.30 -15.92 -43.92
N GLY A 516 47.07 -15.00 -42.99
CA GLY A 516 45.73 -14.64 -42.52
C GLY A 516 45.10 -13.49 -43.29
N THR A 517 43.79 -13.38 -43.25
CA THR A 517 43.06 -12.22 -43.81
C THR A 517 42.61 -11.27 -42.70
N ALA A 518 42.55 -9.95 -43.04
CA ALA A 518 42.01 -8.94 -42.12
C ALA A 518 40.59 -9.27 -41.69
N ARG A 519 39.77 -9.87 -42.57
CA ARG A 519 38.39 -10.26 -42.27
C ARG A 519 38.33 -11.33 -41.17
N ASP A 520 39.14 -12.39 -41.28
CA ASP A 520 39.15 -13.48 -40.31
C ASP A 520 39.56 -12.98 -38.90
N LEU A 521 40.51 -12.05 -38.85
CA LEU A 521 40.90 -11.41 -37.60
C LEU A 521 39.78 -10.52 -37.02
N VAL A 522 39.08 -9.75 -37.89
CA VAL A 522 37.91 -8.93 -37.46
C VAL A 522 36.81 -9.82 -36.88
N ASP A 523 36.47 -10.90 -37.59
CA ASP A 523 35.44 -11.85 -37.16
C ASP A 523 35.83 -12.54 -35.85
N ALA A 524 37.09 -12.99 -35.69
CA ALA A 524 37.59 -13.61 -34.48
C ALA A 524 37.54 -12.65 -33.26
N ARG A 525 37.95 -11.38 -33.46
CA ARG A 525 37.93 -10.35 -32.41
C ARG A 525 36.50 -9.97 -32.00
N THR A 526 35.59 -9.85 -32.96
CA THR A 526 34.17 -9.57 -32.73
C THR A 526 33.52 -10.71 -31.97
N ASP A 527 33.81 -11.94 -32.33
CA ASP A 527 33.33 -13.15 -31.65
C ASP A 527 33.84 -13.21 -30.20
N LEU A 528 35.11 -12.82 -29.93
CA LEU A 528 35.65 -12.79 -28.58
C LEU A 528 34.92 -11.77 -27.69
N ILE A 529 34.68 -10.55 -28.19
CA ILE A 529 33.92 -9.52 -27.44
C ILE A 529 32.50 -10.04 -27.15
N SER A 530 31.86 -10.65 -28.14
CA SER A 530 30.53 -11.24 -27.97
C SER A 530 30.52 -12.36 -26.94
N SER A 531 31.53 -13.25 -26.97
CA SER A 531 31.64 -14.38 -26.01
C SER A 531 31.86 -13.89 -24.57
N HIS A 532 32.68 -12.86 -24.34
CA HIS A 532 32.82 -12.25 -23.02
C HIS A 532 31.48 -11.68 -22.52
N ASN A 533 30.78 -10.92 -23.37
CA ASN A 533 29.48 -10.37 -23.03
C ASN A 533 28.43 -11.46 -22.73
N GLN A 534 28.44 -12.57 -23.51
CA GLN A 534 27.55 -13.71 -23.30
C GLN A 534 27.85 -14.42 -21.96
N ARG A 535 29.12 -14.61 -21.63
CA ARG A 535 29.53 -15.20 -20.35
C ARG A 535 29.04 -14.37 -19.16
N THR A 536 29.27 -13.05 -19.16
CA THR A 536 28.80 -12.16 -18.11
C THR A 536 27.27 -12.14 -18.04
N THR A 537 26.59 -12.14 -19.18
CA THR A 537 25.13 -12.23 -19.25
C THR A 537 24.61 -13.51 -18.61
N ALA A 538 25.15 -14.68 -19.00
CA ALA A 538 24.74 -15.97 -18.46
C ALA A 538 25.00 -16.12 -16.94
N LEU A 539 26.10 -15.55 -16.45
CA LEU A 539 26.41 -15.51 -15.01
C LEU A 539 25.37 -14.73 -14.21
N VAL A 540 25.03 -13.52 -14.70
CA VAL A 540 24.00 -12.67 -14.10
C VAL A 540 22.62 -13.32 -14.18
N GLU A 541 22.24 -13.87 -15.35
CA GLU A 541 20.95 -14.56 -15.55
C GLU A 541 20.79 -15.75 -14.62
N HIS A 542 21.85 -16.57 -14.44
CA HIS A 542 21.78 -17.68 -13.47
C HIS A 542 21.58 -17.19 -12.03
N THR A 543 22.31 -16.13 -11.62
CA THR A 543 22.19 -15.57 -10.27
C THR A 543 20.78 -15.02 -10.03
N VAL A 544 20.24 -14.28 -11.01
CA VAL A 544 18.88 -13.73 -10.94
C VAL A 544 17.83 -14.85 -10.92
N ALA A 545 17.96 -15.84 -11.80
CA ALA A 545 17.05 -16.99 -11.85
C ALA A 545 17.03 -17.76 -10.52
N ARG A 546 18.21 -17.93 -9.87
CA ARG A 546 18.31 -18.53 -8.53
C ARG A 546 17.56 -17.73 -7.48
N LEU A 547 17.75 -16.41 -7.43
CA LEU A 547 17.03 -15.54 -6.49
C LEU A 547 15.52 -15.56 -6.70
N GLN A 548 15.09 -15.53 -7.97
CA GLN A 548 13.67 -15.64 -8.35
C GLN A 548 13.09 -16.98 -7.91
N PHE A 549 13.81 -18.07 -8.14
CA PHE A 549 13.38 -19.40 -7.72
C PHE A 549 13.19 -19.51 -6.19
N TRP A 550 14.13 -19.01 -5.39
CA TRP A 550 13.99 -18.96 -3.93
C TRP A 550 12.86 -18.07 -3.45
N ARG A 551 12.62 -16.94 -4.13
CA ARG A 551 11.47 -16.08 -3.90
C ARG A 551 10.15 -16.82 -4.17
N ASP A 552 10.06 -17.52 -5.30
CA ASP A 552 8.84 -18.23 -5.75
C ASP A 552 8.55 -19.45 -4.89
N LEU A 553 9.57 -20.08 -4.32
CA LEU A 553 9.45 -21.07 -3.24
C LEU A 553 8.92 -20.47 -1.93
N GLY A 554 8.96 -19.15 -1.76
CA GLY A 554 8.65 -18.49 -0.48
C GLY A 554 9.74 -18.60 0.57
N MET A 555 10.90 -19.18 0.25
CA MET A 555 12.02 -19.45 1.18
C MET A 555 13.07 -18.33 1.26
N LEU A 556 12.89 -17.25 0.53
CA LEU A 556 13.76 -16.06 0.64
C LEU A 556 13.39 -15.30 1.92
N PHE A 557 14.26 -15.30 2.91
CA PHE A 557 14.05 -14.59 4.17
C PHE A 557 14.67 -13.19 4.11
N ILE A 558 13.88 -12.15 4.22
CA ILE A 558 14.32 -10.75 4.14
C ILE A 558 14.51 -10.18 5.54
N LYS A 559 15.73 -9.68 5.82
CA LYS A 559 16.05 -8.92 7.03
C LYS A 559 15.43 -7.52 7.01
N PRO A 560 15.37 -6.79 8.14
CA PRO A 560 14.86 -5.43 8.18
C PRO A 560 15.57 -4.45 7.23
N ASN A 561 16.86 -4.64 7.00
CA ASN A 561 17.68 -3.85 6.07
C ASN A 561 17.55 -4.25 4.59
N GLY A 562 16.61 -5.13 4.23
CA GLY A 562 16.41 -5.59 2.85
C GLY A 562 17.33 -6.71 2.37
N GLN A 563 18.37 -7.05 3.12
CA GLN A 563 19.24 -8.19 2.83
C GLN A 563 18.47 -9.50 2.98
N TRP A 564 18.91 -10.56 2.32
CA TRP A 564 18.29 -11.88 2.42
C TRP A 564 19.22 -12.94 2.94
N ASN A 565 18.63 -13.98 3.53
CA ASN A 565 19.28 -15.25 3.80
C ASN A 565 18.60 -16.33 2.96
N GLU A 566 19.37 -17.10 2.21
CA GLU A 566 18.89 -18.33 1.58
C GLU A 566 18.85 -19.41 2.67
N LEU A 567 17.67 -19.95 2.95
CA LEU A 567 17.54 -21.08 3.88
C LEU A 567 18.09 -22.32 3.17
N LYS A 568 19.31 -22.72 3.51
CA LYS A 568 20.00 -23.87 2.92
C LYS A 568 19.35 -25.23 3.25
N HIS A 569 18.55 -25.32 4.31
CA HIS A 569 17.77 -26.49 4.68
C HIS A 569 16.41 -26.08 5.24
N ALA A 570 15.34 -26.70 4.74
CA ALA A 570 14.02 -26.63 5.35
C ALA A 570 14.03 -27.42 6.67
N ASN A 571 14.72 -26.93 7.70
CA ASN A 571 14.40 -27.34 9.06
C ASN A 571 13.04 -26.72 9.36
N LYS A 572 12.02 -27.58 9.49
CA LYS A 572 10.69 -27.19 9.95
C LYS A 572 10.83 -26.30 11.18
N PRO A 573 10.01 -25.21 11.26
CA PRO A 573 9.90 -24.45 12.50
C PRO A 573 9.33 -25.33 13.61
#